data_5418c01137e9c23332b4d1da3a4f60c6
#
_entry.id   5418c01137e9c23332b4d1da3a4f60c6
#
_cell.length_a   1.000
_cell.length_b   1.000
_cell.length_c   1.000
_cell.angle_alpha   90.00
_cell.angle_beta   90.00
_cell.angle_gamma   90.00
#
_symmetry.space_group_name_H-M   'P 1'
#
loop_
_entity.id
_entity.type
_entity.pdbx_description
1 polymer ?
#
loop_
_entity_poly.entity_id
_entity_poly.type
_entity_poly.pdbx_seq_one_letter_code
_entity_poly.pdbx_strand_id
1 'polypeptide(L)'
;MRLWPRALALRLALLFALASALVLGVLGLYLYQSLEREIAWRDDQALVGRIERMRALLDDTASIEALQLRPQLYANMLGNRENLLWVLDSAGQPLIEVNPAHLAVPVLARHAAVQLGEGGGAVPSRLAWLHVRHGDRDLTLVAGKLLAERTQMLEIGRASCRERV
;
A
#
# COMPACT_ATOMS: atom_id res chain seq x y z
N MET A 1 19.84 -63.31 -9.14
CA MET A 1 19.02 -62.47 -10.01
C MET A 1 17.78 -61.96 -9.25
N ARG A 2 17.87 -60.85 -8.47
CA ARG A 2 16.75 -60.24 -7.73
C ARG A 2 16.93 -58.71 -7.61
N LEU A 3 17.22 -58.05 -8.74
CA LEU A 3 17.41 -56.58 -8.79
C LEU A 3 16.21 -55.81 -9.38
N TRP A 4 15.22 -56.49 -9.88
CA TRP A 4 14.11 -55.82 -10.59
C TRP A 4 13.03 -55.19 -9.69
N PRO A 5 12.63 -55.76 -8.54
CA PRO A 5 11.58 -55.12 -7.73
C PRO A 5 12.04 -53.83 -7.09
N ARG A 6 13.36 -53.71 -6.72
CA ARG A 6 13.91 -52.47 -6.17
C ARG A 6 13.96 -51.32 -7.15
N ALA A 7 14.24 -51.56 -8.42
CA ALA A 7 14.21 -50.54 -9.48
C ALA A 7 12.81 -50.02 -9.76
N LEU A 8 11.80 -50.90 -9.69
CA LEU A 8 10.40 -50.50 -9.88
C LEU A 8 9.90 -49.66 -8.70
N ALA A 9 10.16 -50.09 -7.47
CA ALA A 9 9.79 -49.38 -6.25
C ALA A 9 10.47 -47.98 -6.18
N LEU A 10 11.73 -47.89 -6.58
CA LEU A 10 12.45 -46.61 -6.62
C LEU A 10 11.85 -45.66 -7.66
N ARG A 11 11.48 -46.15 -8.84
CA ARG A 11 10.82 -45.34 -9.89
C ARG A 11 9.46 -44.82 -9.42
N LEU A 12 8.67 -45.69 -8.78
CA LEU A 12 7.37 -45.29 -8.22
C LEU A 12 7.51 -44.23 -7.11
N ALA A 13 8.49 -44.43 -6.22
CA ALA A 13 8.78 -43.47 -5.17
C ALA A 13 9.23 -42.09 -5.72
N LEU A 14 10.08 -42.10 -6.75
CA LEU A 14 10.52 -40.87 -7.41
C LEU A 14 9.37 -40.17 -8.13
N LEU A 15 8.50 -40.90 -8.83
CA LEU A 15 7.32 -40.29 -9.48
C LEU A 15 6.36 -39.69 -8.46
N PHE A 16 6.13 -40.38 -7.34
CA PHE A 16 5.29 -39.88 -6.26
C PHE A 16 5.91 -38.63 -5.60
N ALA A 17 7.21 -38.67 -5.33
CA ALA A 17 7.93 -37.52 -4.76
C ALA A 17 7.88 -36.29 -5.69
N LEU A 18 8.07 -36.52 -7.01
CA LEU A 18 8.00 -35.45 -8.01
C LEU A 18 6.61 -34.87 -8.11
N ALA A 19 5.58 -35.73 -8.15
CA ALA A 19 4.18 -35.29 -8.20
C ALA A 19 3.81 -34.48 -6.94
N SER A 20 4.22 -34.96 -5.76
CA SER A 20 3.99 -34.25 -4.50
C SER A 20 4.71 -32.90 -4.46
N ALA A 21 5.96 -32.85 -4.88
CA ALA A 21 6.73 -31.60 -4.94
C ALA A 21 6.09 -30.59 -5.92
N LEU A 22 5.58 -31.07 -7.05
CA LEU A 22 4.90 -30.21 -8.04
C LEU A 22 3.59 -29.65 -7.46
N VAL A 23 2.76 -30.47 -6.83
CA VAL A 23 1.50 -30.02 -6.20
C VAL A 23 1.78 -29.01 -5.10
N LEU A 24 2.74 -29.28 -4.21
CA LEU A 24 3.12 -28.36 -3.14
C LEU A 24 3.72 -27.06 -3.69
N GLY A 25 4.52 -27.12 -4.74
CA GLY A 25 5.08 -25.96 -5.40
C GLY A 25 4.02 -25.05 -6.02
N VAL A 26 3.07 -25.64 -6.74
CA VAL A 26 1.93 -24.90 -7.34
C VAL A 26 1.05 -24.29 -6.26
N LEU A 27 0.74 -25.04 -5.21
CA LEU A 27 -0.07 -24.56 -4.10
C LEU A 27 0.64 -23.42 -3.35
N GLY A 28 1.94 -23.55 -3.08
CA GLY A 28 2.74 -22.52 -2.44
C GLY A 28 2.79 -21.22 -3.26
N LEU A 29 2.97 -21.34 -4.57
CA LEU A 29 2.96 -20.20 -5.49
C LEU A 29 1.59 -19.50 -5.52
N TYR A 30 0.52 -20.29 -5.59
CA TYR A 30 -0.85 -19.77 -5.56
C TYR A 30 -1.15 -19.02 -4.26
N LEU A 31 -0.81 -19.60 -3.12
CA LEU A 31 -1.00 -18.96 -1.81
C LEU A 31 -0.19 -17.66 -1.69
N TYR A 32 1.06 -17.67 -2.16
CA TYR A 32 1.90 -16.48 -2.16
C TYR A 32 1.29 -15.33 -2.97
N GLN A 33 0.85 -15.61 -4.20
CA GLN A 33 0.22 -14.62 -5.06
C GLN A 33 -1.13 -14.13 -4.50
N SER A 34 -1.91 -15.03 -3.90
CA SER A 34 -3.19 -14.69 -3.28
C SER A 34 -3.01 -13.75 -2.09
N LEU A 35 -2.01 -14.02 -1.24
CA LEU A 35 -1.70 -13.20 -0.07
C LEU A 35 -1.23 -11.79 -0.48
N GLU A 36 -0.40 -11.70 -1.51
CA GLU A 36 0.09 -10.41 -2.01
C GLU A 36 -1.03 -9.51 -2.54
N ARG A 37 -2.01 -10.09 -3.25
CA ARG A 37 -3.20 -9.38 -3.73
C ARG A 37 -4.10 -8.92 -2.57
N GLU A 38 -4.29 -9.77 -1.58
CA GLU A 38 -5.11 -9.46 -0.40
C GLU A 38 -4.55 -8.29 0.40
N ILE A 39 -3.22 -8.24 0.59
CA ILE A 39 -2.56 -7.14 1.30
C ILE A 39 -2.73 -5.82 0.52
N ALA A 40 -2.53 -5.84 -0.80
CA ALA A 40 -2.70 -4.65 -1.63
C ALA A 40 -4.14 -4.11 -1.57
N TRP A 41 -5.12 -5.00 -1.63
CA TRP A 41 -6.53 -4.61 -1.55
C TRP A 41 -6.90 -3.99 -0.18
N ARG A 42 -6.40 -4.57 0.91
CA ARG A 42 -6.60 -4.02 2.27
C ARG A 42 -5.97 -2.65 2.44
N ASP A 43 -4.78 -2.44 1.91
CA ASP A 43 -4.11 -1.15 1.92
C ASP A 43 -4.92 -0.10 1.15
N ASP A 44 -5.44 -0.43 -0.02
CA ASP A 44 -6.30 0.44 -0.81
C ASP A 44 -7.59 0.80 -0.05
N GLN A 45 -8.26 -0.17 0.57
CA GLN A 45 -9.45 0.09 1.39
C GLN A 45 -9.15 0.99 2.61
N ALA A 46 -7.99 0.82 3.24
CA ALA A 46 -7.57 1.67 4.34
C ALA A 46 -7.35 3.13 3.90
N LEU A 47 -6.80 3.35 2.70
CA LEU A 47 -6.62 4.68 2.12
C LEU A 47 -7.96 5.34 1.79
N VAL A 48 -8.89 4.62 1.17
CA VAL A 48 -10.25 5.10 0.90
C VAL A 48 -10.93 5.50 2.21
N GLY A 49 -10.88 4.64 3.23
CA GLY A 49 -11.47 4.94 4.53
C GLY A 49 -10.85 6.15 5.24
N ARG A 50 -9.57 6.50 4.94
CA ARG A 50 -8.95 7.75 5.45
C ARG A 50 -9.48 8.98 4.73
N ILE A 51 -9.65 8.91 3.42
CA ILE A 51 -10.26 9.99 2.64
C ILE A 51 -11.66 10.28 3.14
N GLU A 52 -12.47 9.25 3.35
CA GLU A 52 -13.85 9.40 3.84
C GLU A 52 -13.89 10.02 5.25
N ARG A 53 -13.02 9.57 6.16
CA ARG A 53 -12.91 10.17 7.48
C ARG A 53 -12.47 11.63 7.44
N MET A 54 -11.50 11.96 6.59
CA MET A 54 -11.06 13.34 6.41
C MET A 54 -12.16 14.22 5.83
N ARG A 55 -12.92 13.70 4.88
CA ARG A 55 -14.10 14.36 4.34
C ARG A 55 -15.14 14.63 5.44
N ALA A 56 -15.46 13.62 6.26
CA ALA A 56 -16.38 13.77 7.36
C ALA A 56 -15.92 14.82 8.38
N LEU A 57 -14.61 14.87 8.68
CA LEU A 57 -14.05 15.92 9.54
C LEU A 57 -14.19 17.33 8.93
N LEU A 58 -14.01 17.46 7.62
CA LEU A 58 -14.23 18.73 6.94
C LEU A 58 -15.71 19.13 6.99
N ASP A 59 -16.61 18.20 6.74
CA ASP A 59 -18.07 18.46 6.75
C ASP A 59 -18.56 18.84 8.16
N ASP A 60 -17.95 18.30 9.22
CA ASP A 60 -18.29 18.62 10.63
C ASP A 60 -17.61 19.91 11.14
N THR A 61 -16.62 20.43 10.41
CA THR A 61 -15.84 21.59 10.83
C THR A 61 -16.30 22.84 10.08
N ALA A 62 -16.53 23.94 10.81
CA ALA A 62 -17.04 25.18 10.24
C ALA A 62 -16.09 25.83 9.20
N SER A 63 -14.77 25.58 9.31
CA SER A 63 -13.77 26.07 8.36
C SER A 63 -12.50 25.25 8.38
N ILE A 64 -11.75 25.28 7.28
CA ILE A 64 -10.43 24.62 7.18
C ILE A 64 -9.41 25.20 8.16
N GLU A 65 -9.51 26.49 8.47
CA GLU A 65 -8.65 27.18 9.43
C GLU A 65 -8.87 26.63 10.86
N ALA A 66 -10.13 26.33 11.21
CA ALA A 66 -10.44 25.73 12.51
C ALA A 66 -9.84 24.31 12.62
N LEU A 67 -9.78 23.57 11.51
CA LEU A 67 -9.13 22.26 11.46
C LEU A 67 -7.60 22.36 11.54
N GLN A 68 -7.00 23.36 10.89
CA GLN A 68 -5.55 23.63 10.99
C GLN A 68 -5.10 23.91 12.42
N LEU A 69 -5.94 24.55 13.23
CA LEU A 69 -5.66 24.83 14.65
C LEU A 69 -5.74 23.58 15.55
N ARG A 70 -6.24 22.47 15.03
CA ARG A 70 -6.42 21.20 15.76
C ARG A 70 -5.69 20.02 15.10
N PRO A 71 -4.37 20.05 14.96
CA PRO A 71 -3.61 19.02 14.25
C PRO A 71 -3.80 17.62 14.85
N GLN A 72 -4.12 17.53 16.12
CA GLN A 72 -4.36 16.26 16.81
C GLN A 72 -5.53 15.46 16.22
N LEU A 73 -6.54 16.12 15.64
CA LEU A 73 -7.70 15.46 15.07
C LEU A 73 -7.33 14.58 13.86
N TYR A 74 -6.46 15.08 12.98
CA TYR A 74 -6.04 14.34 11.78
C TYR A 74 -4.71 13.58 11.99
N ALA A 75 -3.83 14.04 12.88
CA ALA A 75 -2.61 13.32 13.21
C ALA A 75 -2.90 11.95 13.83
N ASN A 76 -3.90 11.87 14.73
CA ASN A 76 -4.33 10.62 15.35
C ASN A 76 -4.93 9.63 14.33
N MET A 77 -5.53 10.12 13.24
CA MET A 77 -6.04 9.26 12.18
C MET A 77 -4.92 8.53 11.42
N LEU A 78 -3.74 9.10 11.40
CA LEU A 78 -2.63 8.56 10.63
C LEU A 78 -1.91 7.41 11.35
N GLY A 79 -1.87 7.47 12.69
CA GLY A 79 -1.42 6.38 13.57
C GLY A 79 0.00 5.87 13.37
N ASN A 80 0.63 6.10 12.18
CA ASN A 80 1.93 5.57 11.81
C ASN A 80 2.72 6.55 10.95
N ARG A 81 4.07 6.53 11.06
CA ARG A 81 5.00 7.38 10.28
C ARG A 81 5.03 7.08 8.78
N GLU A 82 4.44 5.98 8.35
CA GLU A 82 4.33 5.61 6.93
C GLU A 82 3.16 6.29 6.22
N ASN A 83 2.25 6.89 6.98
CA ASN A 83 1.04 7.47 6.45
C ASN A 83 1.25 8.94 6.09
N LEU A 84 0.68 9.32 4.97
CA LEU A 84 0.76 10.64 4.38
C LEU A 84 -0.65 11.22 4.30
N LEU A 85 -0.77 12.52 4.51
CA LEU A 85 -2.02 13.25 4.32
C LEU A 85 -1.72 14.65 3.81
N TRP A 86 -2.42 15.04 2.75
CA TRP A 86 -2.45 16.42 2.28
C TRP A 86 -3.90 16.85 2.07
N VAL A 87 -4.17 18.09 2.42
CA VAL A 87 -5.35 18.82 1.97
C VAL A 87 -4.84 19.99 1.15
N LEU A 88 -5.11 19.93 -0.15
CA LEU A 88 -4.60 20.91 -1.11
C LEU A 88 -5.73 21.87 -1.49
N ASP A 89 -5.37 23.11 -1.73
CA ASP A 89 -6.27 24.10 -2.29
C ASP A 89 -6.44 23.93 -3.81
N SER A 90 -7.22 24.83 -4.44
CA SER A 90 -7.44 24.83 -5.88
C SER A 90 -6.17 25.10 -6.72
N ALA A 91 -5.13 25.70 -6.11
CA ALA A 91 -3.84 25.95 -6.71
C ALA A 91 -2.83 24.80 -6.48
N GLY A 92 -3.24 23.75 -5.73
CA GLY A 92 -2.38 22.63 -5.38
C GLY A 92 -1.43 22.92 -4.21
N GLN A 93 -1.67 24.03 -3.46
CA GLN A 93 -0.87 24.35 -2.27
C GLN A 93 -1.40 23.61 -1.06
N PRO A 94 -0.53 23.04 -0.22
CA PRO A 94 -0.95 22.30 0.98
C PRO A 94 -1.47 23.25 2.06
N LEU A 95 -2.74 23.09 2.41
CA LEU A 95 -3.37 23.74 3.57
C LEU A 95 -3.14 22.94 4.86
N ILE A 96 -3.18 21.62 4.73
CA ILE A 96 -2.81 20.66 5.79
C ILE A 96 -1.84 19.67 5.19
N GLU A 97 -0.74 19.43 5.90
CA GLU A 97 0.28 18.48 5.48
C GLU A 97 0.73 17.62 6.65
N VAL A 98 0.67 16.30 6.49
CA VAL A 98 1.35 15.33 7.34
C VAL A 98 2.20 14.45 6.43
N ASN A 99 3.48 14.76 6.38
CA ASN A 99 4.43 14.22 5.41
C ASN A 99 5.78 13.90 6.09
N PRO A 100 5.83 12.85 6.89
CA PRO A 100 7.04 12.50 7.64
C PRO A 100 8.23 12.13 6.74
N ALA A 101 7.96 11.76 5.48
CA ALA A 101 9.00 11.41 4.50
C ALA A 101 9.46 12.60 3.64
N HIS A 102 8.92 13.81 3.88
CA HIS A 102 9.23 15.02 3.11
C HIS A 102 9.13 14.85 1.58
N LEU A 103 8.11 14.11 1.13
CA LEU A 103 7.83 13.94 -0.29
C LEU A 103 7.32 15.23 -0.91
N ALA A 104 7.57 15.40 -2.20
CA ALA A 104 6.96 16.49 -2.95
C ALA A 104 5.42 16.34 -3.00
N VAL A 105 4.72 17.45 -3.00
CA VAL A 105 3.26 17.47 -3.13
C VAL A 105 2.88 16.83 -4.49
N PRO A 106 2.01 15.82 -4.50
CA PRO A 106 1.66 15.14 -5.74
C PRO A 106 0.80 16.02 -6.64
N VAL A 107 1.11 16.03 -7.94
CA VAL A 107 0.26 16.66 -8.96
C VAL A 107 -0.79 15.65 -9.39
N LEU A 108 -2.05 15.92 -9.05
CA LEU A 108 -3.16 14.97 -9.23
C LEU A 108 -4.25 15.55 -10.12
N ALA A 109 -4.84 14.69 -10.94
CA ALA A 109 -6.02 15.07 -11.72
C ALA A 109 -7.25 15.20 -10.82
N ARG A 110 -8.13 16.15 -11.16
CA ARG A 110 -9.36 16.40 -10.39
C ARG A 110 -10.43 15.36 -10.73
N HIS A 111 -10.87 14.64 -9.71
CA HIS A 111 -11.94 13.65 -9.83
C HIS A 111 -12.93 13.78 -8.68
N ALA A 112 -14.21 13.63 -9.00
CA ALA A 112 -15.30 13.67 -8.01
C ALA A 112 -15.48 12.35 -7.23
N ALA A 113 -14.86 11.27 -7.70
CA ALA A 113 -14.80 9.99 -7.00
C ALA A 113 -13.40 9.73 -6.50
N VAL A 114 -13.27 8.92 -5.43
CA VAL A 114 -11.97 8.51 -4.90
C VAL A 114 -11.19 7.78 -5.99
N GLN A 115 -9.99 8.24 -6.25
CA GLN A 115 -9.03 7.61 -7.15
C GLN A 115 -7.90 6.98 -6.34
N LEU A 116 -7.33 5.93 -6.88
CA LEU A 116 -6.17 5.24 -6.33
C LEU A 116 -5.04 5.25 -7.37
N GLY A 117 -3.83 5.49 -6.93
CA GLY A 117 -2.67 5.53 -7.81
C GLY A 117 -1.36 5.40 -7.06
N GLU A 118 -0.27 5.38 -7.81
CA GLU A 118 1.07 5.37 -7.25
C GLU A 118 1.64 6.79 -7.22
N GLY A 119 2.34 7.12 -6.14
CA GLY A 119 3.05 8.39 -6.02
C GLY A 119 4.31 8.38 -6.88
N GLY A 120 4.47 9.42 -7.72
CA GLY A 120 5.60 9.58 -8.65
C GLY A 120 6.89 10.11 -8.00
N GLY A 121 7.17 9.78 -6.76
CA GLY A 121 8.34 10.29 -6.01
C GLY A 121 9.51 9.31 -5.95
N ALA A 122 10.62 9.74 -5.34
CA ALA A 122 11.81 8.92 -5.10
C ALA A 122 11.53 7.73 -4.16
N VAL A 123 10.51 7.85 -3.31
CA VAL A 123 10.05 6.78 -2.43
C VAL A 123 8.73 6.25 -2.96
N PRO A 124 8.62 4.95 -3.24
CA PRO A 124 7.38 4.36 -3.71
C PRO A 124 6.28 4.55 -2.67
N SER A 125 5.16 5.08 -3.10
CA SER A 125 4.00 5.34 -2.25
C SER A 125 2.71 5.00 -2.98
N ARG A 126 1.70 4.57 -2.24
CA ARG A 126 0.34 4.38 -2.74
C ARG A 126 -0.50 5.54 -2.27
N LEU A 127 -1.24 6.16 -3.18
CA LEU A 127 -2.04 7.34 -2.90
C LEU A 127 -3.51 7.07 -3.22
N ALA A 128 -4.39 7.66 -2.40
CA ALA A 128 -5.80 7.84 -2.70
C ALA A 128 -6.10 9.33 -2.69
N TRP A 129 -6.93 9.83 -3.60
CA TRP A 129 -7.30 11.23 -3.60
C TRP A 129 -8.75 11.44 -4.02
N LEU A 130 -9.32 12.53 -3.55
CA LEU A 130 -10.69 12.93 -3.82
C LEU A 130 -10.74 14.45 -3.91
N HIS A 131 -11.42 14.95 -4.93
CA HIS A 131 -11.74 16.36 -5.04
C HIS A 131 -13.08 16.64 -4.36
N VAL A 132 -13.10 17.58 -3.42
CA VAL A 132 -14.29 17.94 -2.64
C VAL A 132 -14.49 19.45 -2.68
N ARG A 133 -15.75 19.86 -2.62
CA ARG A 133 -16.12 21.26 -2.41
C ARG A 133 -16.54 21.44 -0.96
N HIS A 134 -15.87 22.34 -0.26
CA HIS A 134 -16.19 22.69 1.13
C HIS A 134 -16.47 24.18 1.22
N GLY A 135 -17.77 24.53 1.41
CA GLY A 135 -18.22 25.91 1.31
C GLY A 135 -17.97 26.46 -0.10
N ASP A 136 -17.21 27.52 -0.19
CA ASP A 136 -16.86 28.21 -1.44
C ASP A 136 -15.49 27.81 -1.98
N ARG A 137 -14.83 26.83 -1.37
CA ARG A 137 -13.46 26.37 -1.71
C ARG A 137 -13.47 24.98 -2.32
N ASP A 138 -12.72 24.84 -3.39
CA ASP A 138 -12.40 23.55 -3.97
C ASP A 138 -11.13 23.01 -3.32
N LEU A 139 -11.22 21.82 -2.73
CA LEU A 139 -10.13 21.16 -2.02
C LEU A 139 -9.84 19.80 -2.65
N THR A 140 -8.59 19.36 -2.56
CA THR A 140 -8.20 18.01 -2.92
C THR A 140 -7.64 17.31 -1.68
N LEU A 141 -8.35 16.26 -1.24
CA LEU A 141 -7.90 15.40 -0.15
C LEU A 141 -7.00 14.32 -0.73
N VAL A 142 -5.84 14.12 -0.13
CA VAL A 142 -4.88 13.09 -0.53
C VAL A 142 -4.46 12.32 0.70
N ALA A 143 -4.70 11.02 0.70
CA ALA A 143 -4.16 10.10 1.70
C ALA A 143 -3.13 9.19 1.05
N GLY A 144 -2.02 8.93 1.72
CA GLY A 144 -0.96 8.09 1.20
C GLY A 144 -0.41 7.12 2.22
N LYS A 145 0.25 6.08 1.70
CA LYS A 145 1.05 5.14 2.46
C LYS A 145 2.38 4.92 1.75
N LEU A 146 3.47 5.00 2.50
CA LEU A 146 4.80 4.66 2.00
C LEU A 146 4.92 3.15 1.86
N LEU A 147 5.48 2.70 0.75
CA LEU A 147 5.75 1.28 0.47
C LEU A 147 7.20 0.89 0.83
N ALA A 148 7.88 1.70 1.63
CA ALA A 148 9.30 1.58 1.94
C ALA A 148 9.70 0.24 2.58
N GLU A 149 8.84 -0.38 3.38
CA GLU A 149 9.13 -1.69 3.97
C GLU A 149 9.25 -2.82 2.94
N ARG A 150 8.51 -2.76 1.83
CA ARG A 150 8.62 -3.77 0.75
C ARG A 150 9.99 -3.75 0.09
N THR A 151 10.57 -2.57 -0.12
CA THR A 151 11.89 -2.42 -0.76
C THR A 151 13.01 -2.86 0.18
N GLN A 152 12.90 -2.55 1.46
CA GLN A 152 13.90 -2.92 2.45
C GLN A 152 13.96 -4.44 2.70
N MET A 153 12.82 -5.13 2.74
CA MET A 153 12.80 -6.60 2.84
C MET A 153 13.38 -7.29 1.60
N LEU A 154 13.14 -6.74 0.42
CA LEU A 154 13.72 -7.27 -0.83
C LEU A 154 15.24 -7.02 -0.91
N GLU A 155 15.74 -5.91 -0.39
CA GLU A 155 17.18 -5.62 -0.32
C GLU A 155 17.89 -6.50 0.70
N ILE A 156 17.32 -6.72 1.87
CA ILE A 156 17.88 -7.64 2.89
C ILE A 156 17.91 -9.06 2.35
N GLY A 157 16.88 -9.52 1.65
CA GLY A 157 16.85 -10.82 0.99
C GLY A 157 17.91 -10.96 -0.10
N ARG A 158 18.19 -9.92 -0.88
CA ARG A 158 19.24 -9.89 -1.93
C ARG A 158 20.66 -9.81 -1.34
N ALA A 159 20.85 -9.04 -0.28
CA ALA A 159 22.14 -8.92 0.39
C ALA A 159 22.55 -10.25 1.05
N SER A 160 21.61 -10.94 1.71
CA SER A 160 21.85 -12.25 2.33
C SER A 160 22.16 -13.36 1.32
N CYS A 161 21.66 -13.29 0.09
CA CYS A 161 22.02 -14.23 -0.98
C CYS A 161 23.42 -13.96 -1.58
N ARG A 162 23.92 -12.72 -1.50
CA ARG A 162 25.22 -12.35 -2.10
C ARG A 162 26.42 -12.70 -1.20
N GLU A 163 26.18 -12.87 0.09
CA GLU A 163 27.23 -13.21 1.09
C GLU A 163 27.50 -14.73 1.22
N ARG A 164 26.73 -15.58 0.52
CA ARG A 164 26.88 -17.05 0.56
C ARG A 164 27.43 -17.69 -0.71
N VAL A 165 28.06 -16.93 -1.61
CA VAL A 165 28.76 -17.48 -2.80
C VAL A 165 30.25 -17.27 -2.71
#